data_e02040815c0b1bd4a623d51bfcd57f5f
#
_entry.id   e02040815c0b1bd4a623d51bfcd57f5f
#
_cell.length_a   1.000
_cell.length_b   1.000
_cell.length_c   1.000
_cell.angle_alpha   90.00
_cell.angle_beta   90.00
_cell.angle_gamma   90.00
#
_symmetry.space_group_name_H-M   'P 1'
#
loop_
_entity.id
_entity.type
_entity.pdbx_description
1 polymer ?
#
loop_
_entity_poly.entity_id
_entity_poly.type
_entity_poly.pdbx_seq_one_letter_code
_entity_poly.pdbx_strand_id
1 'polypeptide(L)'
;MTRISIACLIYKSIPYLNFVYTSIYKHTSMLKTGEAEFYFVCNNATGEVKNYLKENNIPHYIFETEPQPAYPQNISYIYRAWNFAVERAKGEIVILVNSDMAFSKDWLENLLKRLNKTKIVSSLSVESGKIPSLLPHTVVKNFGRTPETFQEEKFEQFAELLKEDTEQILGVFMPVAFHKENFIKAGGYPEGNRILPGGQIISGDWIFFYERLAKLGIKHVTSFDSICYHIQEGEVNG
;
A
#
# COMPACT_ATOMS: atom_id res chain seq x y z
N MET A 1 -20.00 7.47 -10.54
CA MET A 1 -19.62 6.04 -10.47
C MET A 1 -18.19 5.96 -9.97
N THR A 2 -17.94 5.20 -8.90
CA THR A 2 -16.59 5.04 -8.33
C THR A 2 -15.66 4.39 -9.34
N ARG A 3 -14.57 5.08 -9.72
CA ARG A 3 -13.57 4.58 -10.67
C ARG A 3 -12.37 3.95 -9.96
N ILE A 4 -12.10 4.38 -8.73
CA ILE A 4 -10.88 4.09 -7.99
C ILE A 4 -11.26 3.55 -6.63
N SER A 5 -10.61 2.47 -6.22
CA SER A 5 -10.70 1.93 -4.86
C SER A 5 -9.33 1.94 -4.21
N ILE A 6 -9.22 2.60 -3.05
CA ILE A 6 -8.02 2.62 -2.22
C ILE A 6 -8.27 1.71 -1.03
N ALA A 7 -7.44 0.71 -0.83
CA ALA A 7 -7.55 -0.27 0.25
C ALA A 7 -6.31 -0.29 1.13
N CYS A 8 -6.52 -0.35 2.45
CA CYS A 8 -5.47 -0.42 3.45
C CYS A 8 -5.74 -1.59 4.39
N LEU A 9 -4.74 -2.42 4.67
CA LEU A 9 -4.84 -3.41 5.74
C LEU A 9 -4.60 -2.74 7.08
N ILE A 10 -5.39 -3.15 8.09
CA ILE A 10 -5.24 -2.70 9.48
C ILE A 10 -5.34 -3.89 10.43
N TYR A 11 -4.57 -3.85 11.53
CA TYR A 11 -4.49 -4.95 12.49
C TYR A 11 -4.84 -4.50 13.93
N LYS A 12 -3.98 -3.78 14.61
CA LYS A 12 -4.13 -3.51 16.05
C LYS A 12 -3.96 -2.06 16.49
N SER A 13 -3.51 -1.15 15.62
CA SER A 13 -3.09 0.19 16.03
C SER A 13 -4.01 1.29 15.51
N ILE A 14 -4.75 1.91 16.42
CA ILE A 14 -5.56 3.10 16.14
C ILE A 14 -4.68 4.30 15.73
N PRO A 15 -3.51 4.58 16.33
CA PRO A 15 -2.61 5.64 15.83
C PRO A 15 -2.23 5.46 14.37
N TYR A 16 -1.82 4.28 13.92
CA TYR A 16 -1.49 4.03 12.51
C TYR A 16 -2.72 4.09 11.59
N LEU A 17 -3.88 3.61 12.05
CA LEU A 17 -5.14 3.78 11.34
C LEU A 17 -5.41 5.25 11.06
N ASN A 18 -5.36 6.10 12.09
CA ASN A 18 -5.60 7.53 11.96
C ASN A 18 -4.53 8.22 11.11
N PHE A 19 -3.28 7.78 11.19
CA PHE A 19 -2.18 8.31 10.41
C PHE A 19 -2.43 8.19 8.90
N VAL A 20 -2.67 6.98 8.42
CA VAL A 20 -2.93 6.75 6.99
C VAL A 20 -4.26 7.34 6.55
N TYR A 21 -5.31 7.21 7.37
CA TYR A 21 -6.65 7.71 7.08
C TYR A 21 -6.65 9.23 6.88
N THR A 22 -6.06 9.96 7.83
CA THR A 22 -6.00 11.43 7.77
C THR A 22 -5.21 11.90 6.55
N SER A 23 -4.06 11.27 6.28
CA SER A 23 -3.23 11.62 5.13
C SER A 23 -3.96 11.38 3.80
N ILE A 24 -4.62 10.23 3.63
CA ILE A 24 -5.39 9.91 2.42
C ILE A 24 -6.53 10.92 2.22
N TYR A 25 -7.33 11.18 3.24
CA TYR A 25 -8.47 12.11 3.11
C TYR A 25 -8.04 13.57 2.89
N LYS A 26 -6.89 13.97 3.42
CA LYS A 26 -6.31 15.31 3.19
C LYS A 26 -5.86 15.48 1.74
N HIS A 27 -5.18 14.50 1.17
CA HIS A 27 -4.45 14.60 -0.09
C HIS A 27 -5.11 13.89 -1.28
N THR A 28 -6.36 13.42 -1.13
CA THR A 28 -7.10 12.72 -2.19
C THR A 28 -8.43 13.41 -2.45
N SER A 29 -8.43 14.37 -3.36
CA SER A 29 -9.60 15.16 -3.73
C SER A 29 -10.74 14.30 -4.28
N MET A 30 -10.44 13.21 -4.96
CA MET A 30 -11.39 12.28 -5.59
C MET A 30 -12.28 11.53 -4.59
N LEU A 31 -11.90 11.46 -3.31
CA LEU A 31 -12.78 10.92 -2.25
C LEU A 31 -13.98 11.85 -1.99
N LYS A 32 -13.77 13.16 -2.10
CA LYS A 32 -14.82 14.18 -1.88
C LYS A 32 -15.82 14.23 -3.04
N THR A 33 -15.38 13.90 -4.25
CA THR A 33 -16.24 13.89 -5.45
C THR A 33 -16.95 12.55 -5.66
N GLY A 34 -16.58 11.51 -4.90
CA GLY A 34 -17.09 10.14 -5.07
C GLY A 34 -16.49 9.38 -6.26
N GLU A 35 -15.47 9.93 -6.91
CA GLU A 35 -14.71 9.24 -7.96
C GLU A 35 -13.82 8.13 -7.36
N ALA A 36 -13.35 8.32 -6.14
CA ALA A 36 -12.63 7.31 -5.37
C ALA A 36 -13.42 6.88 -4.12
N GLU A 37 -13.22 5.64 -3.70
CA GLU A 37 -13.57 5.15 -2.37
C GLU A 37 -12.29 4.78 -1.61
N PHE A 38 -12.36 4.87 -0.28
CA PHE A 38 -11.35 4.34 0.61
C PHE A 38 -12.00 3.40 1.63
N TYR A 39 -11.34 2.29 1.94
CA TYR A 39 -11.76 1.38 3.00
C TYR A 39 -10.58 0.64 3.62
N PHE A 40 -10.76 0.28 4.89
CA PHE A 40 -9.87 -0.64 5.57
C PHE A 40 -10.30 -2.09 5.38
N VAL A 41 -9.32 -3.00 5.39
CA VAL A 41 -9.54 -4.44 5.59
C VAL A 41 -8.94 -4.79 6.94
N CYS A 42 -9.81 -5.16 7.86
CA CYS A 42 -9.46 -5.64 9.20
C CYS A 42 -8.86 -7.04 9.11
N ASN A 43 -7.53 -7.10 8.90
CA ASN A 43 -6.81 -8.37 8.75
C ASN A 43 -6.51 -8.98 10.12
N ASN A 44 -7.39 -9.85 10.60
CA ASN A 44 -7.38 -10.38 11.97
C ASN A 44 -7.29 -9.25 13.04
N ALA A 45 -7.98 -8.14 12.78
CA ALA A 45 -7.87 -6.95 13.60
C ALA A 45 -8.45 -7.15 15.01
N THR A 46 -7.89 -6.43 15.99
CA THR A 46 -8.36 -6.44 17.37
C THR A 46 -9.79 -5.92 17.49
N GLY A 47 -10.49 -6.33 18.55
CA GLY A 47 -11.84 -5.83 18.84
C GLY A 47 -11.87 -4.31 18.99
N GLU A 48 -10.83 -3.72 19.56
CA GLU A 48 -10.68 -2.27 19.72
C GLU A 48 -10.67 -1.54 18.38
N VAL A 49 -9.85 -1.99 17.42
CA VAL A 49 -9.80 -1.41 16.06
C VAL A 49 -11.14 -1.56 15.35
N LYS A 50 -11.77 -2.76 15.41
CA LYS A 50 -13.08 -3.00 14.78
C LYS A 50 -14.17 -2.09 15.36
N ASN A 51 -14.21 -1.91 16.67
CA ASN A 51 -15.14 -1.01 17.33
C ASN A 51 -14.90 0.45 16.95
N TYR A 52 -13.63 0.88 16.96
CA TYR A 52 -13.25 2.24 16.55
C TYR A 52 -13.72 2.57 15.14
N LEU A 53 -13.48 1.68 14.17
CA LEU A 53 -13.93 1.86 12.79
C LEU A 53 -15.46 1.97 12.70
N LYS A 54 -16.18 1.14 13.41
CA LYS A 54 -17.65 1.14 13.45
C LYS A 54 -18.21 2.41 14.08
N GLU A 55 -17.70 2.82 15.23
CA GLU A 55 -18.16 4.01 15.98
C GLU A 55 -17.91 5.31 15.21
N ASN A 56 -16.81 5.37 14.44
CA ASN A 56 -16.47 6.52 13.63
C ASN A 56 -17.02 6.45 12.19
N ASN A 57 -17.84 5.44 11.86
CA ASN A 57 -18.40 5.22 10.52
C ASN A 57 -17.33 5.19 9.41
N ILE A 58 -16.14 4.66 9.71
CA ILE A 58 -15.06 4.52 8.74
C ILE A 58 -15.31 3.26 7.90
N PRO A 59 -15.32 3.35 6.56
CA PRO A 59 -15.58 2.19 5.69
C PRO A 59 -14.56 1.07 5.92
N HIS A 60 -15.04 -0.14 6.15
CA HIS A 60 -14.18 -1.28 6.38
C HIS A 60 -14.84 -2.61 6.05
N TYR A 61 -14.02 -3.64 5.83
CA TYR A 61 -14.41 -5.04 5.71
C TYR A 61 -13.63 -5.88 6.72
N ILE A 62 -14.31 -6.89 7.28
CA ILE A 62 -13.68 -7.82 8.21
C ILE A 62 -13.11 -9.00 7.40
N PHE A 63 -11.83 -9.29 7.60
CA PHE A 63 -11.14 -10.46 7.05
C PHE A 63 -10.46 -11.20 8.21
N GLU A 64 -10.93 -12.40 8.48
CA GLU A 64 -10.41 -13.25 9.55
C GLU A 64 -9.98 -14.60 8.99
N THR A 65 -8.87 -15.09 9.48
CA THR A 65 -8.31 -16.39 9.14
C THR A 65 -7.95 -17.14 10.42
N GLU A 66 -7.80 -18.45 10.30
CA GLU A 66 -7.25 -19.27 11.38
C GLU A 66 -5.86 -18.76 11.82
N PRO A 67 -5.46 -19.01 13.06
CA PRO A 67 -4.14 -18.65 13.56
C PRO A 67 -3.05 -19.12 12.60
N GLN A 68 -2.12 -18.23 12.29
CA GLN A 68 -1.08 -18.47 11.30
C GLN A 68 0.19 -19.02 11.96
N PRO A 69 0.94 -19.88 11.27
CA PRO A 69 2.24 -20.31 11.75
C PRO A 69 3.22 -19.13 11.82
N ALA A 70 4.39 -19.35 12.41
CA ALA A 70 5.45 -18.35 12.46
C ALA A 70 5.97 -17.97 11.06
N TYR A 71 6.66 -16.81 10.97
CA TYR A 71 7.36 -16.41 9.75
C TYR A 71 8.30 -17.56 9.25
N PRO A 72 8.41 -17.81 7.93
CA PRO A 72 7.87 -17.01 6.82
C PRO A 72 6.46 -17.39 6.35
N GLN A 73 5.83 -18.39 6.93
CA GLN A 73 4.52 -18.89 6.50
C GLN A 73 3.38 -17.94 6.94
N ASN A 74 3.57 -17.22 8.04
CA ASN A 74 2.57 -16.30 8.59
C ASN A 74 2.19 -15.17 7.62
N ILE A 75 3.02 -14.84 6.63
CA ILE A 75 2.75 -13.78 5.66
C ILE A 75 1.61 -14.15 4.68
N SER A 76 1.23 -15.42 4.61
CA SER A 76 0.15 -15.87 3.74
C SER A 76 -1.18 -15.15 4.01
N TYR A 77 -1.50 -14.86 5.27
CA TYR A 77 -2.72 -14.14 5.62
C TYR A 77 -2.72 -12.69 5.14
N ILE A 78 -1.55 -12.06 4.99
CA ILE A 78 -1.41 -10.72 4.42
C ILE A 78 -1.75 -10.75 2.93
N TYR A 79 -1.20 -11.68 2.17
CA TYR A 79 -1.50 -11.82 0.74
C TYR A 79 -2.97 -12.20 0.48
N ARG A 80 -3.53 -13.07 1.31
CA ARG A 80 -4.96 -13.40 1.25
C ARG A 80 -5.84 -12.19 1.57
N ALA A 81 -5.45 -11.37 2.54
CA ALA A 81 -6.15 -10.12 2.86
C ALA A 81 -6.06 -9.10 1.70
N TRP A 82 -4.92 -9.01 1.01
CA TRP A 82 -4.82 -8.18 -0.21
C TRP A 82 -5.71 -8.70 -1.33
N ASN A 83 -5.75 -10.02 -1.56
CA ASN A 83 -6.66 -10.61 -2.54
C ASN A 83 -8.11 -10.28 -2.21
N PHE A 84 -8.51 -10.45 -0.95
CA PHE A 84 -9.83 -10.07 -0.46
C PHE A 84 -10.11 -8.57 -0.64
N ALA A 85 -9.13 -7.70 -0.37
CA ALA A 85 -9.28 -6.26 -0.59
C ALA A 85 -9.65 -5.96 -2.05
N VAL A 86 -8.90 -6.54 -3.00
CA VAL A 86 -9.16 -6.33 -4.43
C VAL A 86 -10.52 -6.88 -4.86
N GLU A 87 -10.99 -7.98 -4.30
CA GLU A 87 -12.34 -8.50 -4.56
C GLU A 87 -13.43 -7.49 -4.17
N ARG A 88 -13.27 -6.80 -3.04
CA ARG A 88 -14.22 -5.81 -2.50
C ARG A 88 -14.20 -4.48 -3.24
N ALA A 89 -13.15 -4.19 -3.98
CA ALA A 89 -13.01 -2.96 -4.73
C ALA A 89 -14.15 -2.78 -5.76
N LYS A 90 -14.79 -1.60 -5.73
CA LYS A 90 -15.82 -1.23 -6.73
C LYS A 90 -15.22 -0.58 -7.95
N GLY A 91 -14.05 0.05 -7.80
CA GLY A 91 -13.34 0.71 -8.87
C GLY A 91 -12.67 -0.25 -9.84
N GLU A 92 -12.49 0.20 -11.07
CA GLU A 92 -11.68 -0.49 -12.09
C GLU A 92 -10.19 -0.37 -11.83
N ILE A 93 -9.80 0.68 -11.11
CA ILE A 93 -8.44 0.94 -10.64
C ILE A 93 -8.42 0.66 -9.14
N VAL A 94 -7.45 -0.12 -8.71
CA VAL A 94 -7.22 -0.44 -7.30
C VAL A 94 -5.86 0.07 -6.88
N ILE A 95 -5.82 0.66 -5.68
CA ILE A 95 -4.59 1.12 -5.03
C ILE A 95 -4.50 0.44 -3.68
N LEU A 96 -3.37 -0.21 -3.44
CA LEU A 96 -3.06 -0.82 -2.14
C LEU A 96 -2.06 0.04 -1.40
N VAL A 97 -2.32 0.27 -0.12
CA VAL A 97 -1.47 1.11 0.75
C VAL A 97 -1.29 0.45 2.12
N ASN A 98 -0.15 0.65 2.76
CA ASN A 98 0.08 0.21 4.14
C ASN A 98 -0.43 1.25 5.16
N SER A 99 -0.72 0.82 6.38
CA SER A 99 -1.19 1.67 7.47
C SER A 99 -0.13 2.65 8.00
N ASP A 100 1.14 2.38 7.77
CA ASP A 100 2.28 3.18 8.20
C ASP A 100 2.79 4.18 7.15
N MET A 101 1.90 4.60 6.24
CA MET A 101 2.20 5.53 5.16
C MET A 101 1.46 6.85 5.27
N ALA A 102 2.14 7.93 4.87
CA ALA A 102 1.54 9.24 4.59
C ALA A 102 1.86 9.67 3.16
N PHE A 103 1.01 10.50 2.58
CA PHE A 103 1.05 10.86 1.17
C PHE A 103 1.27 12.36 0.99
N SER A 104 2.04 12.74 -0.03
CA SER A 104 2.20 14.13 -0.40
C SER A 104 1.00 14.65 -1.19
N LYS A 105 0.91 15.96 -1.31
CA LYS A 105 -0.08 16.60 -2.19
C LYS A 105 0.02 16.05 -3.62
N ASP A 106 -1.14 15.84 -4.27
CA ASP A 106 -1.29 15.35 -5.65
C ASP A 106 -0.67 13.94 -5.91
N TRP A 107 -0.41 13.18 -4.85
CA TRP A 107 0.21 11.84 -4.98
C TRP A 107 -0.61 10.91 -5.87
N LEU A 108 -1.93 10.92 -5.71
CA LEU A 108 -2.83 10.03 -6.44
C LEU A 108 -2.93 10.42 -7.91
N GLU A 109 -3.13 11.69 -8.20
CA GLU A 109 -3.20 12.22 -9.55
C GLU A 109 -1.92 11.89 -10.34
N ASN A 110 -0.76 12.08 -9.71
CA ASN A 110 0.55 11.76 -10.29
C ASN A 110 0.76 10.26 -10.48
N LEU A 111 0.26 9.43 -9.55
CA LEU A 111 0.28 7.98 -9.70
C LEU A 111 -0.56 7.53 -10.89
N LEU A 112 -1.78 8.05 -11.00
CA LEU A 112 -2.73 7.71 -12.05
C LEU A 112 -2.32 8.20 -13.44
N LYS A 113 -1.61 9.33 -13.54
CA LYS A 113 -1.08 9.90 -14.79
C LYS A 113 -0.23 8.89 -15.57
N ARG A 114 0.46 7.99 -14.87
CA ARG A 114 1.35 6.98 -15.46
C ARG A 114 0.72 5.61 -15.62
N LEU A 115 -0.44 5.40 -14.98
CA LEU A 115 -1.12 4.11 -14.99
C LEU A 115 -1.77 3.84 -16.36
N ASN A 116 -1.56 2.65 -16.87
CA ASN A 116 -2.29 2.12 -18.04
C ASN A 116 -2.35 0.59 -17.96
N LYS A 117 -2.99 -0.04 -18.98
CA LYS A 117 -3.18 -1.50 -18.98
C LYS A 117 -1.89 -2.33 -19.11
N THR A 118 -0.76 -1.72 -19.44
CA THR A 118 0.54 -2.39 -19.57
C THR A 118 1.51 -2.05 -18.44
N LYS A 119 1.05 -1.26 -17.46
CA LYS A 119 1.85 -0.84 -16.31
C LYS A 119 1.06 -0.95 -15.02
N ILE A 120 1.77 -1.28 -13.94
CA ILE A 120 1.40 -0.95 -12.57
C ILE A 120 2.36 0.11 -12.06
N VAL A 121 1.90 0.99 -11.18
CA VAL A 121 2.65 2.19 -10.79
C VAL A 121 2.74 2.28 -9.27
N SER A 122 3.95 2.46 -8.75
CA SER A 122 4.21 2.76 -7.34
C SER A 122 4.68 4.20 -7.17
N SER A 123 4.50 4.76 -5.98
CA SER A 123 5.08 6.05 -5.62
C SER A 123 6.57 5.93 -5.30
N LEU A 124 7.30 7.03 -5.45
CA LEU A 124 8.62 7.19 -4.84
C LEU A 124 8.45 7.17 -3.31
N SER A 125 9.16 6.27 -2.62
CA SER A 125 9.07 6.12 -1.17
C SER A 125 10.15 6.89 -0.45
N VAL A 126 9.75 7.72 0.51
CA VAL A 126 10.64 8.34 1.49
C VAL A 126 10.58 7.50 2.77
N GLU A 127 11.63 6.78 3.05
CA GLU A 127 11.74 5.84 4.16
C GLU A 127 12.27 6.52 5.43
N SER A 128 11.72 6.20 6.60
CA SER A 128 12.18 6.76 7.88
C SER A 128 13.60 6.34 8.27
N GLY A 129 14.14 5.30 7.63
CA GLY A 129 15.42 4.70 7.99
C GLY A 129 15.37 3.90 9.30
N LYS A 130 14.21 3.39 9.68
CA LYS A 130 14.03 2.50 10.82
C LYS A 130 14.64 1.13 10.53
N ILE A 131 14.48 0.66 9.30
CA ILE A 131 15.17 -0.50 8.75
C ILE A 131 15.83 -0.15 7.42
N PRO A 132 16.93 -0.83 7.02
CA PRO A 132 17.54 -0.63 5.71
C PRO A 132 16.54 -0.94 4.58
N SER A 133 16.35 -0.02 3.65
CA SER A 133 15.58 -0.30 2.44
C SER A 133 16.44 -1.07 1.44
N LEU A 134 15.87 -2.17 0.92
CA LEU A 134 16.47 -2.98 -0.14
C LEU A 134 15.73 -2.82 -1.47
N LEU A 135 14.66 -2.01 -1.48
CA LEU A 135 13.84 -1.80 -2.66
C LEU A 135 14.38 -0.63 -3.49
N PRO A 136 14.27 -0.71 -4.82
CA PRO A 136 14.69 0.38 -5.70
C PRO A 136 13.81 1.62 -5.52
N HIS A 137 14.37 2.78 -5.88
CA HIS A 137 13.66 4.06 -5.86
C HIS A 137 13.10 4.41 -4.48
N THR A 138 13.96 4.33 -3.47
CA THR A 138 13.69 4.78 -2.10
C THR A 138 14.66 5.87 -1.71
N VAL A 139 14.19 6.85 -0.94
CA VAL A 139 14.99 7.93 -0.36
C VAL A 139 14.92 7.82 1.16
N VAL A 140 16.06 7.68 1.82
CA VAL A 140 16.07 7.61 3.29
C VAL A 140 16.15 9.02 3.87
N LYS A 141 15.06 9.43 4.53
CA LYS A 141 14.98 10.73 5.22
C LYS A 141 13.97 10.64 6.37
N ASN A 142 14.44 10.82 7.59
CA ASN A 142 13.60 10.71 8.78
C ASN A 142 12.75 11.96 9.01
N PHE A 143 11.44 11.82 8.94
CA PHE A 143 10.43 12.82 9.32
C PHE A 143 9.56 12.34 10.50
N GLY A 144 9.98 11.32 11.22
CA GLY A 144 9.30 10.69 12.34
C GLY A 144 9.25 9.17 12.17
N ARG A 145 9.41 8.45 13.28
CA ARG A 145 9.41 6.97 13.29
C ARG A 145 8.17 6.37 13.92
N THR A 146 7.20 7.22 14.26
CA THR A 146 5.87 6.86 14.73
C THR A 146 4.86 7.89 14.23
N PRO A 147 3.55 7.59 14.21
CA PRO A 147 2.51 8.56 13.85
C PRO A 147 2.62 9.88 14.63
N GLU A 148 2.90 9.81 15.96
CA GLU A 148 2.95 10.96 16.85
C GLU A 148 4.18 11.86 16.61
N THR A 149 5.27 11.29 16.09
CA THR A 149 6.52 12.03 15.83
C THR A 149 6.63 12.52 14.39
N PHE A 150 5.64 12.22 13.54
CA PHE A 150 5.65 12.59 12.14
C PHE A 150 5.61 14.11 11.93
N GLN A 151 6.55 14.61 11.15
CA GLN A 151 6.73 16.04 10.84
C GLN A 151 6.16 16.33 9.45
N GLU A 152 4.82 16.35 9.36
CA GLU A 152 4.10 16.45 8.09
C GLU A 152 4.56 17.61 7.22
N GLU A 153 4.63 18.83 7.78
CA GLU A 153 5.01 20.03 7.02
C GLU A 153 6.42 19.92 6.42
N LYS A 154 7.36 19.33 7.17
CA LYS A 154 8.72 19.11 6.66
C LYS A 154 8.76 18.04 5.59
N PHE A 155 7.96 16.99 5.73
CA PHE A 155 7.81 15.98 4.70
C PHE A 155 7.22 16.59 3.42
N GLU A 156 6.16 17.37 3.52
CA GLU A 156 5.53 18.03 2.36
C GLU A 156 6.51 18.95 1.61
N GLN A 157 7.26 19.78 2.34
CA GLN A 157 8.28 20.64 1.74
C GLN A 157 9.37 19.82 1.03
N PHE A 158 9.79 18.72 1.63
CA PHE A 158 10.79 17.84 1.05
C PHE A 158 10.25 17.09 -0.17
N ALA A 159 9.01 16.62 -0.10
CA ALA A 159 8.34 15.94 -1.22
C ALA A 159 8.24 16.85 -2.45
N GLU A 160 7.87 18.13 -2.26
CA GLU A 160 7.83 19.09 -3.38
C GLU A 160 9.20 19.29 -4.06
N LEU A 161 10.29 19.22 -3.30
CA LEU A 161 11.66 19.33 -3.86
C LEU A 161 12.10 18.05 -4.59
N LEU A 162 11.50 16.91 -4.26
CA LEU A 162 11.83 15.61 -4.87
C LEU A 162 11.05 15.34 -6.15
N LYS A 163 9.93 16.03 -6.38
CA LYS A 163 9.05 15.76 -7.52
C LYS A 163 9.77 15.93 -8.86
N GLU A 164 9.77 14.87 -9.63
CA GLU A 164 10.23 14.88 -11.02
C GLU A 164 9.17 14.25 -11.91
N ASP A 165 8.75 14.91 -12.98
CA ASP A 165 7.76 14.38 -13.93
C ASP A 165 8.34 13.26 -14.80
N THR A 166 8.85 12.21 -14.15
CA THR A 166 9.47 11.03 -14.77
C THR A 166 8.97 9.73 -14.18
N GLU A 167 9.24 8.62 -14.85
CA GLU A 167 9.03 7.27 -14.34
C GLU A 167 10.26 6.40 -14.58
N GLN A 168 10.51 5.45 -13.70
CA GLN A 168 11.56 4.44 -13.87
C GLN A 168 11.02 3.03 -13.62
N ILE A 169 11.64 2.03 -14.26
CA ILE A 169 11.29 0.62 -14.08
C ILE A 169 11.68 0.17 -12.67
N LEU A 170 10.87 -0.74 -12.10
CA LEU A 170 10.91 -1.23 -10.74
C LEU A 170 10.33 -0.22 -9.73
N GLY A 171 10.24 -0.63 -8.47
CA GLY A 171 9.73 0.23 -7.39
C GLY A 171 9.46 -0.53 -6.11
N VAL A 172 8.94 0.19 -5.15
CA VAL A 172 8.41 -0.38 -3.90
C VAL A 172 7.10 -1.12 -4.17
N PHE A 173 6.75 -2.07 -3.30
CA PHE A 173 5.54 -2.86 -3.47
C PHE A 173 4.27 -2.12 -3.02
N MET A 174 4.40 -1.13 -2.15
CA MET A 174 3.32 -0.27 -1.65
C MET A 174 3.82 1.18 -1.50
N PRO A 175 3.01 2.19 -1.80
CA PRO A 175 1.70 2.10 -2.43
C PRO A 175 1.80 1.69 -3.89
N VAL A 176 0.80 0.98 -4.39
CA VAL A 176 0.77 0.55 -5.80
C VAL A 176 -0.62 0.67 -6.40
N ALA A 177 -0.69 1.22 -7.61
CA ALA A 177 -1.91 1.30 -8.43
C ALA A 177 -1.87 0.32 -9.59
N PHE A 178 -3.01 -0.31 -9.89
CA PHE A 178 -3.18 -1.21 -11.03
C PHE A 178 -4.63 -1.27 -11.51
N HIS A 179 -4.82 -1.69 -12.74
CA HIS A 179 -6.15 -2.08 -13.23
C HIS A 179 -6.57 -3.40 -12.57
N LYS A 180 -7.77 -3.44 -11.98
CA LYS A 180 -8.32 -4.63 -11.33
C LYS A 180 -8.31 -5.86 -12.24
N GLU A 181 -8.60 -5.67 -13.54
CA GLU A 181 -8.55 -6.77 -14.51
C GLU A 181 -7.16 -7.41 -14.63
N ASN A 182 -6.08 -6.63 -14.52
CA ASN A 182 -4.71 -7.12 -14.58
C ASN A 182 -4.37 -7.99 -13.36
N PHE A 183 -4.84 -7.56 -12.19
CA PHE A 183 -4.70 -8.34 -10.95
C PHE A 183 -5.38 -9.70 -11.07
N ILE A 184 -6.62 -9.72 -11.57
CA ILE A 184 -7.41 -10.94 -11.76
C ILE A 184 -6.75 -11.86 -12.79
N LYS A 185 -6.30 -11.33 -13.94
CA LYS A 185 -5.60 -12.09 -14.98
C LYS A 185 -4.29 -12.70 -14.49
N ALA A 186 -3.59 -12.00 -13.60
CA ALA A 186 -2.36 -12.49 -12.97
C ALA A 186 -2.61 -13.57 -11.89
N GLY A 187 -3.88 -13.77 -11.49
CA GLY A 187 -4.25 -14.70 -10.42
C GLY A 187 -3.97 -14.15 -9.01
N GLY A 188 -3.90 -12.82 -8.85
CA GLY A 188 -3.69 -12.15 -7.58
C GLY A 188 -2.32 -12.43 -6.92
N TYR A 189 -2.21 -12.09 -5.64
CA TYR A 189 -1.06 -12.52 -4.83
C TYR A 189 -1.08 -14.03 -4.60
N PRO A 190 0.10 -14.69 -4.50
CA PRO A 190 0.18 -16.11 -4.11
C PRO A 190 -0.29 -16.29 -2.66
N GLU A 191 -0.52 -17.53 -2.27
CA GLU A 191 -0.93 -17.84 -0.88
C GLU A 191 0.18 -17.67 0.17
N GLY A 192 1.38 -17.31 -0.24
CA GLY A 192 2.51 -17.09 0.65
C GLY A 192 3.82 -16.90 -0.09
N ASN A 193 4.88 -16.88 0.68
CA ASN A 193 6.25 -16.88 0.15
C ASN A 193 6.59 -18.26 -0.43
N ARG A 194 7.45 -18.28 -1.44
CA ARG A 194 8.04 -19.51 -1.95
C ARG A 194 9.40 -19.75 -1.28
N ILE A 195 9.54 -20.92 -0.63
CA ILE A 195 10.78 -21.33 0.01
C ILE A 195 11.49 -22.28 -0.96
N LEU A 196 12.71 -21.92 -1.37
CA LEU A 196 13.55 -22.73 -2.25
C LEU A 196 14.34 -23.77 -1.45
N PRO A 197 14.84 -24.85 -2.12
CA PRO A 197 15.83 -25.72 -1.52
C PRO A 197 17.01 -24.91 -0.99
N GLY A 198 17.39 -25.12 0.27
CA GLY A 198 18.41 -24.30 0.96
C GLY A 198 17.86 -23.15 1.80
N GLY A 199 16.53 -22.97 1.86
CA GLY A 199 15.89 -22.02 2.78
C GLY A 199 15.79 -20.58 2.25
N GLN A 200 16.23 -20.29 1.03
CA GLN A 200 16.05 -19.00 0.42
C GLN A 200 14.56 -18.70 0.22
N ILE A 201 14.14 -17.49 0.59
CA ILE A 201 12.74 -17.04 0.51
C ILE A 201 12.57 -16.10 -0.67
N ILE A 202 11.59 -16.40 -1.52
CA ILE A 202 11.08 -15.47 -2.54
C ILE A 202 9.74 -14.95 -2.03
N SER A 203 9.63 -13.66 -1.81
CA SER A 203 8.41 -13.04 -1.29
C SER A 203 7.24 -13.17 -2.27
N GLY A 204 6.03 -13.24 -1.73
CA GLY A 204 4.82 -13.24 -2.56
C GLY A 204 4.66 -11.95 -3.36
N ASP A 205 5.17 -10.83 -2.86
CA ASP A 205 5.24 -9.58 -3.62
C ASP A 205 6.10 -9.76 -4.87
N TRP A 206 7.32 -10.29 -4.72
CA TRP A 206 8.19 -10.56 -5.87
C TRP A 206 7.51 -11.47 -6.89
N ILE A 207 6.85 -12.55 -6.42
CA ILE A 207 6.14 -13.49 -7.28
C ILE A 207 5.02 -12.79 -8.05
N PHE A 208 4.23 -11.93 -7.36
CA PHE A 208 3.15 -11.20 -8.01
C PHE A 208 3.67 -10.19 -9.04
N PHE A 209 4.59 -9.31 -8.64
CA PHE A 209 5.06 -8.21 -9.47
C PHE A 209 5.95 -8.68 -10.62
N TYR A 210 6.91 -9.57 -10.36
CA TYR A 210 7.97 -9.89 -11.31
C TYR A 210 7.87 -11.28 -11.96
N GLU A 211 6.95 -12.12 -11.52
CA GLU A 211 6.69 -13.38 -12.20
C GLU A 211 5.28 -13.41 -12.82
N ARG A 212 4.22 -13.06 -12.07
CA ARG A 212 2.85 -13.17 -12.57
C ARG A 212 2.49 -12.04 -13.53
N LEU A 213 2.68 -10.79 -13.12
CA LEU A 213 2.41 -9.61 -13.97
C LEU A 213 3.36 -9.55 -15.17
N ALA A 214 4.64 -9.86 -14.97
CA ALA A 214 5.62 -9.86 -16.06
C ALA A 214 5.27 -10.87 -17.17
N LYS A 215 4.71 -12.05 -16.84
CA LYS A 215 4.20 -13.02 -17.84
C LYS A 215 3.07 -12.45 -18.71
N LEU A 216 2.36 -11.44 -18.22
CA LEU A 216 1.32 -10.72 -18.98
C LEU A 216 1.88 -9.51 -19.73
N GLY A 217 3.19 -9.29 -19.73
CA GLY A 217 3.84 -8.12 -20.33
C GLY A 217 3.59 -6.82 -19.55
N ILE A 218 3.11 -6.90 -18.31
CA ILE A 218 2.83 -5.73 -17.46
C ILE A 218 4.10 -5.33 -16.73
N LYS A 219 4.50 -4.07 -16.88
CA LYS A 219 5.70 -3.51 -16.26
C LYS A 219 5.35 -2.88 -14.91
N HIS A 220 6.25 -3.00 -13.94
CA HIS A 220 6.22 -2.25 -12.71
C HIS A 220 7.11 -1.01 -12.86
N VAL A 221 6.56 0.17 -12.59
CA VAL A 221 7.27 1.45 -12.65
C VAL A 221 7.02 2.27 -11.39
N THR A 222 7.96 3.15 -11.07
CA THR A 222 7.83 4.17 -10.02
C THR A 222 7.54 5.53 -10.66
N SER A 223 6.53 6.24 -10.17
CA SER A 223 6.26 7.64 -10.48
C SER A 223 7.06 8.54 -9.54
N PHE A 224 7.95 9.37 -10.09
CA PHE A 224 8.84 10.23 -9.30
C PHE A 224 8.18 11.54 -8.86
N ASP A 225 6.99 11.84 -9.32
CA ASP A 225 6.15 12.95 -8.87
C ASP A 225 5.01 12.53 -7.92
N SER A 226 4.80 11.21 -7.73
CA SER A 226 3.94 10.65 -6.69
C SER A 226 4.79 10.22 -5.50
N ILE A 227 4.67 10.89 -4.36
CA ILE A 227 5.58 10.67 -3.22
C ILE A 227 4.80 10.25 -1.98
N CYS A 228 5.29 9.21 -1.28
CA CYS A 228 4.79 8.79 0.01
C CYS A 228 5.91 8.78 1.07
N TYR A 229 5.53 8.94 2.33
CA TYR A 229 6.38 8.67 3.49
C TYR A 229 6.03 7.31 4.06
N HIS A 230 7.04 6.53 4.44
CA HIS A 230 6.87 5.21 5.02
C HIS A 230 7.63 5.13 6.35
N ILE A 231 6.90 4.98 7.44
CA ILE A 231 7.48 4.88 8.80
C ILE A 231 8.32 3.62 8.94
N GLN A 232 7.95 2.54 8.22
CA GLN A 232 8.53 1.20 8.30
C GLN A 232 8.21 0.47 9.62
N GLU A 233 8.11 -0.87 9.57
CA GLU A 233 7.73 -1.77 10.68
C GLU A 233 6.36 -1.48 11.33
N GLY A 234 5.59 -0.53 10.81
CA GLY A 234 4.18 -0.30 11.10
C GLY A 234 3.68 -0.76 12.45
N GLU A 235 2.60 -1.54 12.42
CA GLU A 235 1.92 -2.05 13.61
C GLU A 235 2.62 -3.24 14.30
N VAL A 236 3.76 -3.72 13.79
CA VAL A 236 4.43 -4.92 14.34
C VAL A 236 4.95 -4.65 15.75
N ASN A 237 5.41 -3.43 16.00
CA ASN A 237 6.06 -3.01 17.24
C ASN A 237 5.27 -1.95 18.04
N GLY A 238 3.99 -1.78 17.73
CA GLY A 238 3.08 -0.88 18.44
C GLY A 238 2.31 -1.55 19.57
#